data_162b66b12b9eeaa765a6465aea07c064
#
_entry.id   162b66b12b9eeaa765a6465aea07c064
#
_cell.length_a   1.000
_cell.length_b   1.000
_cell.length_c   1.000
_cell.angle_alpha   90.00
_cell.angle_beta   90.00
_cell.angle_gamma   90.00
#
_symmetry.space_group_name_H-M   'P 1'
#
loop_
_entity.id
_entity.type
_entity.pdbx_description
1 polymer ?
#
loop_
_entity_poly.entity_id
_entity_poly.type
_entity_poly.pdbx_seq_one_letter_code
_entity_poly.pdbx_strand_id
1 'polypeptide(L)'
;MIGSKILFVDDEVVFASNMAKLLESRGYWVKAVNTGDSAIQELEKQDFDVVVLDLKMPGMDGITTLKEIKKLDLFTQTLILTGHGSIDTALEAIKLGAYDYLTKPCEIEDLVEKIEGAWGKKDEHVKKELNENIQKIVESPASVFNLYPKREKNK
;
A
#
# COMPACT_ATOMS: atom_id res chain seq x y z
N MET A 1 3.29 -2.87 -12.78
CA MET A 1 2.24 -2.85 -13.83
C MET A 1 2.00 -1.42 -14.28
N ILE A 2 2.01 -1.20 -15.58
CA ILE A 2 1.70 0.09 -16.17
C ILE A 2 0.28 0.52 -15.75
N GLY A 3 0.14 1.77 -15.30
CA GLY A 3 -1.12 2.32 -14.79
C GLY A 3 -1.43 2.01 -13.33
N SER A 4 -0.59 1.23 -12.64
CA SER A 4 -0.74 0.99 -11.21
C SER A 4 -0.56 2.27 -10.41
N LYS A 5 -1.32 2.39 -9.33
CA LYS A 5 -1.33 3.57 -8.46
C LYS A 5 -0.43 3.36 -7.26
N ILE A 6 0.52 4.25 -7.11
CA ILE A 6 1.51 4.24 -6.04
C ILE A 6 1.31 5.47 -5.14
N LEU A 7 1.22 5.25 -3.84
CA LEU A 7 1.31 6.30 -2.84
C LEU A 7 2.73 6.31 -2.26
N PHE A 8 3.45 7.40 -2.47
CA PHE A 8 4.81 7.54 -1.99
C PHE A 8 4.83 8.45 -0.75
N VAL A 9 5.22 7.91 0.39
CA VAL A 9 5.14 8.57 1.70
C VAL A 9 6.55 8.78 2.27
N ASP A 10 7.03 10.01 2.25
CA ASP A 10 8.37 10.36 2.70
C ASP A 10 8.43 11.85 3.06
N ASP A 11 8.98 12.19 4.22
CA ASP A 11 9.11 13.58 4.69
C ASP A 11 10.21 14.36 3.95
N GLU A 12 11.12 13.67 3.28
CA GLU A 12 12.10 14.28 2.38
C GLU A 12 11.43 14.68 1.06
N VAL A 13 10.90 15.90 1.00
CA VAL A 13 10.05 16.39 -0.10
C VAL A 13 10.73 16.26 -1.46
N VAL A 14 12.00 16.66 -1.56
CA VAL A 14 12.76 16.62 -2.83
C VAL A 14 12.98 15.17 -3.27
N PHE A 15 13.36 14.29 -2.35
CA PHE A 15 13.53 12.87 -2.64
C PHE A 15 12.22 12.23 -3.12
N ALA A 16 11.14 12.46 -2.40
CA ALA A 16 9.81 11.94 -2.77
C ALA A 16 9.37 12.42 -4.15
N SER A 17 9.56 13.72 -4.45
CA SER A 17 9.22 14.30 -5.74
C SER A 17 10.05 13.70 -6.89
N ASN A 18 11.35 13.52 -6.68
CA ASN A 18 12.23 12.93 -7.68
C ASN A 18 11.88 11.45 -7.95
N MET A 19 11.62 10.69 -6.90
CA MET A 19 11.21 9.28 -7.05
C MET A 19 9.86 9.15 -7.72
N ALA A 20 8.91 10.03 -7.40
CA ALA A 20 7.61 10.06 -8.07
C ALA A 20 7.77 10.28 -9.59
N LYS A 21 8.60 11.24 -9.99
CA LYS A 21 8.87 11.50 -11.41
C LYS A 21 9.50 10.30 -12.12
N LEU A 22 10.46 9.63 -11.48
CA LEU A 22 11.09 8.43 -12.03
C LEU A 22 10.08 7.29 -12.20
N LEU A 23 9.19 7.09 -11.24
CA LEU A 23 8.14 6.07 -11.33
C LEU A 23 7.10 6.45 -12.41
N GLU A 24 6.71 7.71 -12.49
CA GLU A 24 5.81 8.19 -13.55
C GLU A 24 6.39 7.95 -14.94
N SER A 25 7.71 8.16 -15.12
CA SER A 25 8.40 7.88 -16.38
C SER A 25 8.37 6.39 -16.76
N ARG A 26 8.13 5.50 -15.79
CA ARG A 26 7.96 4.06 -15.96
C ARG A 26 6.51 3.63 -16.15
N GLY A 27 5.58 4.56 -16.23
CA GLY A 27 4.17 4.30 -16.49
C GLY A 27 3.27 4.15 -15.26
N TYR A 28 3.78 4.43 -14.07
CA TYR A 28 2.98 4.44 -12.83
C TYR A 28 2.25 5.76 -12.65
N TRP A 29 1.10 5.70 -12.00
CA TRP A 29 0.45 6.88 -11.46
C TRP A 29 0.88 7.04 -10.00
N VAL A 30 1.46 8.19 -9.64
CA VAL A 30 2.07 8.38 -8.33
C VAL A 30 1.50 9.61 -7.63
N LYS A 31 1.13 9.44 -6.38
CA LYS A 31 0.85 10.53 -5.45
C LYS A 31 1.93 10.53 -4.38
N ALA A 32 2.65 11.63 -4.23
CA ALA A 32 3.61 11.82 -3.16
C ALA A 32 2.97 12.62 -2.02
N VAL A 33 3.15 12.15 -0.79
CA VAL A 33 2.75 12.84 0.44
C VAL A 33 3.92 12.81 1.43
N ASN A 34 3.93 13.73 2.37
CA ASN A 34 5.09 13.94 3.23
C ASN A 34 4.86 13.62 4.70
N THR A 35 3.67 13.16 5.06
CA THR A 35 3.31 12.78 6.44
C THR A 35 2.46 11.52 6.46
N GLY A 36 2.48 10.82 7.59
CA GLY A 36 1.61 9.66 7.81
C GLY A 36 0.12 10.03 7.77
N ASP A 37 -0.25 11.16 8.37
CA ASP A 37 -1.64 11.66 8.33
C ASP A 37 -2.14 11.90 6.92
N SER A 38 -1.32 12.54 6.08
CA SER A 38 -1.64 12.75 4.67
C SER A 38 -1.79 11.44 3.91
N ALA A 39 -0.97 10.43 4.22
CA ALA A 39 -1.07 9.10 3.63
C ALA A 39 -2.41 8.44 3.94
N ILE A 40 -2.84 8.47 5.20
CA ILE A 40 -4.13 7.91 5.61
C ILE A 40 -5.28 8.64 4.93
N GLN A 41 -5.24 9.97 4.87
CA GLN A 41 -6.26 10.76 4.18
C GLN A 41 -6.40 10.37 2.71
N GLU A 42 -5.27 10.19 2.01
CA GLU A 42 -5.29 9.76 0.60
C GLU A 42 -5.87 8.34 0.43
N LEU A 43 -5.50 7.41 1.32
CA LEU A 43 -6.02 6.04 1.28
C LEU A 43 -7.53 5.95 1.59
N GLU A 44 -8.07 6.89 2.34
CA GLU A 44 -9.50 7.00 2.59
C GLU A 44 -10.27 7.56 1.38
N LYS A 45 -9.61 8.34 0.53
CA LYS A 45 -10.22 8.99 -0.64
C LYS A 45 -10.20 8.13 -1.90
N GLN A 46 -9.15 7.33 -2.10
CA GLN A 46 -8.97 6.57 -3.33
C GLN A 46 -8.12 5.31 -3.09
N ASP A 47 -8.24 4.36 -4.00
CA ASP A 47 -7.47 3.12 -3.96
C ASP A 47 -6.05 3.32 -4.48
N PHE A 48 -5.10 2.66 -3.82
CA PHE A 48 -3.72 2.51 -4.28
C PHE A 48 -3.35 1.04 -4.32
N ASP A 49 -2.49 0.68 -5.25
CA ASP A 49 -1.99 -0.69 -5.36
C ASP A 49 -0.86 -0.94 -4.37
N VAL A 50 0.06 0.00 -4.27
CA VAL A 50 1.23 -0.08 -3.40
C VAL A 50 1.46 1.25 -2.70
N VAL A 51 1.78 1.19 -1.42
CA VAL A 51 2.31 2.32 -0.63
C VAL A 51 3.80 2.09 -0.45
N VAL A 52 4.61 3.07 -0.83
CA VAL A 52 6.04 3.12 -0.50
C VAL A 52 6.20 4.05 0.69
N LEU A 53 6.65 3.53 1.81
CA LEU A 53 6.60 4.19 3.12
C LEU A 53 7.98 4.31 3.74
N ASP A 54 8.40 5.52 4.08
CA ASP A 54 9.55 5.77 4.94
C ASP A 54 9.17 5.55 6.41
N LEU A 55 10.02 4.87 7.17
CA LEU A 55 9.80 4.61 8.59
C LEU A 55 10.19 5.77 9.50
N LYS A 56 11.08 6.65 9.04
CA LYS A 56 11.56 7.80 9.80
C LYS A 56 10.88 9.07 9.34
N MET A 57 9.78 9.42 9.99
CA MET A 57 9.05 10.67 9.74
C MET A 57 8.71 11.35 11.06
N PRO A 58 8.76 12.69 11.14
CA PRO A 58 8.27 13.42 12.30
C PRO A 58 6.74 13.30 12.42
N GLY A 59 6.23 13.43 13.66
CA GLY A 59 4.80 13.29 13.94
C GLY A 59 4.38 11.82 13.99
N MET A 60 3.41 11.43 13.16
CA MET A 60 3.06 10.01 12.98
C MET A 60 4.19 9.30 12.24
N ASP A 61 4.96 8.48 12.95
CA ASP A 61 6.07 7.73 12.38
C ASP A 61 5.60 6.62 11.42
N GLY A 62 6.56 6.02 10.71
CA GLY A 62 6.25 5.01 9.71
C GLY A 62 5.59 3.75 10.28
N ILE A 63 5.98 3.29 11.46
CA ILE A 63 5.36 2.12 12.11
C ILE A 63 3.92 2.41 12.51
N THR A 64 3.66 3.57 13.10
CA THR A 64 2.29 4.00 13.44
C THR A 64 1.45 4.14 12.18
N THR A 65 2.01 4.75 11.13
CA THR A 65 1.35 4.86 9.83
C THR A 65 1.00 3.49 9.25
N LEU A 66 1.93 2.53 9.30
CA LEU A 66 1.67 1.16 8.83
C LEU A 66 0.54 0.50 9.61
N LYS A 67 0.50 0.65 10.93
CA LYS A 67 -0.58 0.12 11.77
C LYS A 67 -1.94 0.72 11.38
N GLU A 68 -1.99 2.02 11.13
CA GLU A 68 -3.22 2.70 10.68
C GLU A 68 -3.64 2.24 9.28
N ILE A 69 -2.70 2.05 8.36
CA ILE A 69 -2.97 1.49 7.03
C ILE A 69 -3.61 0.09 7.16
N LYS A 70 -3.06 -0.76 8.02
CA LYS A 70 -3.59 -2.12 8.23
C LYS A 70 -5.00 -2.12 8.82
N LYS A 71 -5.36 -1.15 9.65
CA LYS A 71 -6.73 -1.00 10.17
C LYS A 71 -7.76 -0.69 9.10
N LEU A 72 -7.35 -0.10 7.97
CA LEU A 72 -8.25 0.19 6.85
C LEU A 72 -8.67 -1.07 6.09
N ASP A 73 -8.05 -2.20 6.36
CA ASP A 73 -8.35 -3.52 5.75
C ASP A 73 -8.38 -3.48 4.21
N LEU A 74 -7.35 -2.86 3.64
CA LEU A 74 -7.21 -2.70 2.19
C LEU A 74 -6.37 -3.83 1.59
N PHE A 75 -6.56 -4.10 0.30
CA PHE A 75 -5.67 -4.98 -0.46
C PHE A 75 -4.31 -4.32 -0.77
N THR A 76 -4.20 -3.02 -0.56
CA THR A 76 -2.98 -2.24 -0.77
C THR A 76 -1.80 -2.86 -0.05
N GLN A 77 -0.71 -3.09 -0.75
CA GLN A 77 0.52 -3.59 -0.16
C GLN A 77 1.43 -2.44 0.23
N THR A 78 2.14 -2.59 1.34
CA THR A 78 3.09 -1.58 1.82
C THR A 78 4.52 -2.08 1.64
N LEU A 79 5.32 -1.30 0.95
CA LEU A 79 6.75 -1.50 0.75
C LEU A 79 7.50 -0.43 1.56
N ILE A 80 8.45 -0.87 2.38
CA ILE A 80 9.24 0.05 3.21
C ILE A 80 10.47 0.52 2.43
N LEU A 81 10.72 1.82 2.42
CA LEU A 81 11.93 2.43 1.87
C LEU A 81 12.55 3.34 2.92
N THR A 82 13.63 2.90 3.55
CA THR A 82 14.18 3.56 4.74
C THR A 82 15.70 3.70 4.68
N GLY A 83 16.24 4.65 5.44
CA GLY A 83 17.67 4.89 5.53
C GLY A 83 18.44 3.85 6.35
N HIS A 84 19.78 3.95 6.33
CA HIS A 84 20.65 3.09 7.13
C HIS A 84 20.35 3.16 8.64
N GLY A 85 20.55 2.05 9.33
CA GLY A 85 20.33 1.92 10.78
C GLY A 85 18.89 1.60 11.16
N SER A 86 17.98 1.41 10.17
CA SER A 86 16.57 1.13 10.39
C SER A 86 16.17 -0.32 10.08
N ILE A 87 17.14 -1.26 9.98
CA ILE A 87 16.88 -2.65 9.60
C ILE A 87 15.98 -3.34 10.62
N ASP A 88 16.24 -3.16 11.92
CA ASP A 88 15.39 -3.75 12.97
C ASP A 88 13.95 -3.24 12.90
N THR A 89 13.76 -1.96 12.61
CA THR A 89 12.44 -1.35 12.44
C THR A 89 11.79 -1.84 11.14
N ALA A 90 12.56 -2.04 10.08
CA ALA A 90 12.06 -2.63 8.83
C ALA A 90 11.58 -4.08 9.05
N LEU A 91 12.32 -4.88 9.82
CA LEU A 91 11.90 -6.24 10.18
C LEU A 91 10.63 -6.24 11.05
N GLU A 92 10.49 -5.28 11.96
CA GLU A 92 9.23 -5.06 12.70
C GLU A 92 8.07 -4.76 11.76
N ALA A 93 8.28 -3.90 10.76
CA ALA A 93 7.28 -3.57 9.76
C ALA A 93 6.85 -4.82 8.95
N ILE A 94 7.77 -5.69 8.58
CA ILE A 94 7.46 -6.97 7.92
C ILE A 94 6.55 -7.84 8.81
N LYS A 95 6.87 -7.95 10.10
CA LYS A 95 6.03 -8.68 11.07
C LYS A 95 4.62 -8.09 11.20
N LEU A 96 4.50 -6.78 11.02
CA LEU A 96 3.21 -6.07 11.02
C LEU A 96 2.47 -6.18 9.68
N GLY A 97 3.03 -6.83 8.69
CA GLY A 97 2.39 -7.11 7.42
C GLY A 97 2.86 -6.29 6.22
N ALA A 98 3.96 -5.54 6.33
CA ALA A 98 4.60 -4.94 5.15
C ALA A 98 5.08 -6.04 4.19
N TYR A 99 5.01 -5.76 2.89
CA TYR A 99 5.41 -6.73 1.86
C TYR A 99 6.91 -7.03 1.89
N ASP A 100 7.72 -5.99 1.91
CA ASP A 100 9.18 -6.08 1.92
C ASP A 100 9.78 -4.72 2.28
N TYR A 101 11.10 -4.62 2.29
CA TYR A 101 11.81 -3.37 2.51
C TYR A 101 12.97 -3.18 1.56
N LEU A 102 13.34 -1.93 1.32
CA LEU A 102 14.55 -1.47 0.66
C LEU A 102 15.25 -0.41 1.51
N THR A 103 16.56 -0.34 1.43
CA THR A 103 17.35 0.69 2.09
C THR A 103 17.69 1.81 1.12
N LYS A 104 17.67 3.05 1.61
CA LYS A 104 18.18 4.22 0.86
C LYS A 104 19.72 4.28 0.97
N PRO A 105 20.43 4.66 -0.10
CA PRO A 105 19.95 4.89 -1.46
C PRO A 105 19.64 3.58 -2.17
N CYS A 106 18.65 3.57 -3.07
CA CYS A 106 18.35 2.42 -3.91
C CYS A 106 18.26 2.83 -5.39
N GLU A 107 18.56 1.89 -6.27
CA GLU A 107 18.34 2.07 -7.70
C GLU A 107 16.84 2.00 -8.01
N ILE A 108 16.41 2.78 -9.00
CA ILE A 108 15.00 2.78 -9.40
C ILE A 108 14.55 1.39 -9.88
N GLU A 109 15.42 0.63 -10.52
CA GLU A 109 15.15 -0.73 -10.98
C GLU A 109 14.81 -1.66 -9.83
N ASP A 110 15.53 -1.57 -8.70
CA ASP A 110 15.27 -2.36 -7.50
C ASP A 110 13.92 -2.00 -6.87
N LEU A 111 13.60 -0.72 -6.84
CA LEU A 111 12.31 -0.25 -6.35
C LEU A 111 11.17 -0.74 -7.23
N VAL A 112 11.30 -0.65 -8.55
CA VAL A 112 10.31 -1.14 -9.51
C VAL A 112 10.09 -2.65 -9.36
N GLU A 113 11.15 -3.43 -9.22
CA GLU A 113 11.05 -4.88 -8.99
C GLU A 113 10.22 -5.19 -7.74
N LYS A 114 10.47 -4.50 -6.64
CA LYS A 114 9.71 -4.67 -5.40
C LYS A 114 8.25 -4.22 -5.54
N ILE A 115 8.00 -3.14 -6.25
CA ILE A 115 6.65 -2.65 -6.53
C ILE A 115 5.88 -3.68 -7.36
N GLU A 116 6.48 -4.26 -8.38
CA GLU A 116 5.86 -5.30 -9.21
C GLU A 116 5.54 -6.56 -8.39
N GLY A 117 6.43 -6.97 -7.50
CA GLY A 117 6.18 -8.07 -6.56
C GLY A 117 5.03 -7.78 -5.61
N ALA A 118 4.98 -6.58 -5.05
CA ALA A 118 3.90 -6.13 -4.17
C ALA A 118 2.56 -6.08 -4.91
N TRP A 119 2.55 -5.59 -6.13
CA TRP A 119 1.36 -5.58 -6.97
C TRP A 119 0.84 -7.00 -7.23
N GLY A 120 1.73 -7.94 -7.53
CA GLY A 120 1.38 -9.36 -7.73
C GLY A 120 0.75 -9.97 -6.48
N LYS A 121 1.24 -9.64 -5.30
CA LYS A 121 0.68 -10.08 -4.02
C LYS A 121 -0.73 -9.53 -3.78
N LYS A 122 -0.97 -8.25 -4.09
CA LYS A 122 -2.30 -7.63 -4.05
C LYS A 122 -3.26 -8.37 -4.98
N ASP A 123 -2.85 -8.59 -6.21
CA ASP A 123 -3.67 -9.25 -7.24
C ASP A 123 -4.07 -10.68 -6.81
N GLU A 124 -3.16 -11.45 -6.23
CA GLU A 124 -3.45 -12.77 -5.66
C GLU A 124 -4.51 -12.71 -4.56
N HIS A 125 -4.42 -11.75 -3.64
CA HIS A 125 -5.39 -11.58 -2.55
C HIS A 125 -6.78 -11.24 -3.08
N VAL A 126 -6.87 -10.34 -4.05
CA VAL A 126 -8.15 -9.96 -4.68
C VAL A 126 -8.78 -11.16 -5.38
N LYS A 127 -8.01 -11.90 -6.16
CA LYS A 127 -8.49 -13.10 -6.85
C LYS A 127 -8.97 -14.19 -5.88
N LYS A 128 -8.23 -14.41 -4.81
CA LYS A 128 -8.58 -15.39 -3.78
C LYS A 128 -9.93 -15.06 -3.14
N GLU A 129 -10.11 -13.82 -2.71
CA GLU A 129 -11.36 -13.38 -2.09
C GLU A 129 -12.54 -13.48 -3.07
N LEU A 130 -12.34 -13.10 -4.32
CA LEU A 130 -13.35 -13.22 -5.35
C LEU A 130 -13.76 -14.67 -5.55
N ASN A 131 -12.80 -15.61 -5.63
CA ASN A 131 -13.07 -17.04 -5.78
C ASN A 131 -13.82 -17.60 -4.57
N GLU A 132 -13.45 -17.23 -3.35
CA GLU A 132 -14.15 -17.63 -2.13
C GLU A 132 -15.60 -17.12 -2.13
N ASN A 133 -15.84 -15.90 -2.57
CA ASN A 133 -17.18 -15.33 -2.70
C ASN A 133 -18.01 -16.04 -3.75
N ILE A 134 -17.44 -16.35 -4.91
CA ILE A 134 -18.09 -17.14 -5.97
C ILE A 134 -18.46 -18.52 -5.43
N GLN A 135 -17.56 -19.20 -4.70
CA GLN A 135 -17.82 -20.51 -4.12
C GLN A 135 -19.00 -20.47 -3.13
N LYS A 136 -19.07 -19.44 -2.28
CA LYS A 136 -20.20 -19.24 -1.37
C LYS A 136 -21.53 -19.09 -2.10
N ILE A 137 -21.55 -18.37 -3.22
CA ILE A 137 -22.75 -18.19 -4.06
C ILE A 137 -23.17 -19.53 -4.66
N VAL A 138 -22.23 -20.35 -5.15
CA VAL A 138 -22.49 -21.66 -5.75
C VAL A 138 -23.03 -22.64 -4.71
N GLU A 139 -22.45 -22.68 -3.50
CA GLU A 139 -22.85 -23.59 -2.42
C GLU A 139 -24.16 -23.20 -1.76
N SER A 140 -24.42 -21.91 -1.64
CA SER A 140 -25.63 -21.36 -1.03
C SER A 140 -26.06 -20.06 -1.73
N PRO A 141 -26.89 -20.14 -2.78
CA PRO A 141 -27.30 -18.95 -3.53
C PRO A 141 -27.95 -17.86 -2.67
N ALA A 142 -28.62 -18.21 -1.58
CA ALA A 142 -29.22 -17.25 -0.65
C ALA A 142 -28.17 -16.40 0.08
N SER A 143 -26.93 -16.86 0.20
CA SER A 143 -25.84 -16.12 0.87
C SER A 143 -25.38 -14.89 0.11
N VAL A 144 -25.76 -14.75 -1.15
CA VAL A 144 -25.43 -13.56 -1.97
C VAL A 144 -25.89 -12.25 -1.32
N PHE A 145 -26.97 -12.27 -0.58
CA PHE A 145 -27.45 -11.08 0.15
C PHE A 145 -26.54 -10.65 1.29
N ASN A 146 -25.66 -11.52 1.77
CA ASN A 146 -24.70 -11.25 2.83
C ASN A 146 -23.35 -10.76 2.31
N LEU A 147 -23.06 -10.91 1.01
CA LEU A 147 -21.82 -10.46 0.40
C LEU A 147 -21.79 -8.94 0.19
N TYR A 148 -22.97 -8.33 0.09
CA TYR A 148 -23.13 -6.89 -0.11
C TYR A 148 -23.83 -6.30 1.11
N PRO A 149 -23.10 -5.57 1.97
CA PRO A 149 -23.73 -4.91 3.10
C PRO A 149 -24.83 -3.97 2.59
N LYS A 150 -25.99 -4.07 3.18
CA LYS A 150 -27.08 -3.13 2.87
C LYS A 150 -26.56 -1.73 3.16
N ARG A 151 -26.56 -0.87 2.14
CA ARG A 151 -26.38 0.56 2.39
C ARG A 151 -27.51 0.98 3.32
N GLU A 152 -27.19 1.32 4.56
CA GLU A 152 -28.14 1.99 5.42
C GLU A 152 -28.59 3.23 4.67
N LYS A 153 -29.89 3.27 4.35
CA LYS A 153 -30.49 4.51 3.87
C LYS A 153 -30.48 5.45 5.06
N ASN A 154 -29.50 6.34 5.11
CA ASN A 154 -29.58 7.49 6.01
C ASN A 154 -30.87 8.23 5.68
N LYS A 155 -31.77 8.14 6.61
CA LYS A 155 -33.00 8.93 6.55
C LYS A 155 -32.68 10.40 6.78
#